data_81146bc4e2a2c08c34e91cdaeb80942b
#
_entry.id   81146bc4e2a2c08c34e91cdaeb80942b
#
_cell.length_a   1.000
_cell.length_b   1.000
_cell.length_c   1.000
_cell.angle_alpha   90.00
_cell.angle_beta   90.00
_cell.angle_gamma   90.00
#
_symmetry.space_group_name_H-M   'P 1'
#
loop_
_entity.id
_entity.type
_entity.pdbx_description
1 polymer ?
#
loop_
_entity_poly.entity_id
_entity_poly.type
_entity_poly.pdbx_seq_one_letter_code
_entity_poly.pdbx_strand_id
1 'polypeptide(L)'
;MKTIFRFGSVLLLALCLACVSARGGEKASSTPAQDAFNKLKELAGEWHGRAGDREKGMEATVIYKTTAAGNTVMETLFPGTTHEMVTMYYLEDGKLVLTHYCAAGNQPRMALTKKATPEMLDFNFIGGANISSRRDGHMHAARLRFIGKDALESEWDYFQDGKKTDTKKFYLKRKAS
;
A
#
# COMPACT_ATOMS: atom_id res chain seq x y z
N MET A 1 83.93 41.80 -8.17
CA MET A 1 83.47 40.94 -7.09
C MET A 1 81.99 41.13 -6.99
N LYS A 2 81.17 40.17 -7.46
CA LYS A 2 79.65 40.20 -7.36
C LYS A 2 79.24 39.01 -6.56
N THR A 3 78.67 39.28 -5.33
CA THR A 3 78.23 38.30 -4.43
C THR A 3 76.74 38.00 -4.74
N ILE A 4 76.40 36.72 -5.02
CA ILE A 4 75.06 36.29 -5.30
C ILE A 4 74.45 35.70 -4.02
N PHE A 5 73.42 36.35 -3.50
CA PHE A 5 72.60 35.82 -2.40
C PHE A 5 71.50 34.87 -2.99
N ARG A 6 71.51 33.61 -2.59
CA ARG A 6 70.46 32.64 -2.91
C ARG A 6 69.43 32.69 -1.77
N PHE A 7 68.23 33.13 -2.06
CA PHE A 7 67.06 32.99 -1.18
C PHE A 7 66.48 31.56 -1.37
N GLY A 8 66.52 30.77 -0.32
CA GLY A 8 65.80 29.47 -0.28
C GLY A 8 64.36 29.68 0.10
N SER A 9 63.44 29.36 -0.81
CA SER A 9 62.01 29.34 -0.51
C SER A 9 61.65 28.05 0.22
N VAL A 10 61.22 28.18 1.47
CA VAL A 10 60.64 27.10 2.25
C VAL A 10 59.16 27.04 1.90
N LEU A 11 58.75 25.96 1.21
CA LEU A 11 57.36 25.67 0.87
C LEU A 11 56.69 24.97 2.06
N LEU A 12 55.86 25.68 2.80
CA LEU A 12 55.03 25.10 3.87
C LEU A 12 53.85 24.39 3.19
N LEU A 13 53.84 23.06 3.22
CA LEU A 13 52.70 22.24 2.82
C LEU A 13 51.68 22.22 3.99
N ALA A 14 50.63 22.99 3.87
CA ALA A 14 49.50 22.94 4.83
C ALA A 14 48.64 21.71 4.50
N LEU A 15 48.71 20.68 5.34
CA LEU A 15 47.85 19.47 5.26
C LEU A 15 46.47 19.80 5.83
N CYS A 16 45.51 20.15 4.97
CA CYS A 16 44.11 20.27 5.37
C CYS A 16 43.54 18.88 5.61
N LEU A 17 43.44 18.45 6.88
CA LEU A 17 42.61 17.32 7.29
C LEU A 17 41.14 17.71 7.11
N ALA A 18 40.52 17.30 6.03
CA ALA A 18 39.07 17.38 5.85
C ALA A 18 38.42 16.35 6.79
N CYS A 19 37.89 16.79 7.93
CA CYS A 19 36.98 15.99 8.74
C CYS A 19 35.70 15.73 7.96
N VAL A 20 35.62 14.57 7.30
CA VAL A 20 34.38 14.05 6.76
C VAL A 20 33.55 13.59 7.96
N SER A 21 32.68 14.45 8.45
CA SER A 21 31.64 14.08 9.42
C SER A 21 30.66 13.16 8.72
N ALA A 22 30.79 11.86 8.92
CA ALA A 22 29.76 10.89 8.55
C ALA A 22 28.48 11.25 9.34
N ARG A 23 27.57 12.00 8.70
CA ARG A 23 26.20 12.13 9.20
C ARG A 23 25.59 10.74 9.11
N GLY A 24 25.52 10.06 10.25
CA GLY A 24 24.69 8.89 10.43
C GLY A 24 23.27 9.29 10.01
N GLY A 25 22.79 8.73 8.90
CA GLY A 25 21.43 8.98 8.44
C GLY A 25 20.46 8.45 9.50
N GLU A 26 19.88 9.37 10.25
CA GLU A 26 18.75 9.09 11.13
C GLU A 26 17.66 8.49 10.24
N LYS A 27 17.33 7.21 10.47
CA LYS A 27 16.29 6.51 9.71
C LYS A 27 14.99 7.28 9.98
N ALA A 28 14.52 8.06 9.00
CA ALA A 28 13.29 8.82 9.13
C ALA A 28 12.20 7.88 9.64
N SER A 29 11.57 8.22 10.76
CA SER A 29 10.45 7.47 11.33
C SER A 29 9.35 7.40 10.28
N SER A 30 8.98 6.18 9.87
CA SER A 30 7.89 5.97 8.92
C SER A 30 6.56 6.40 9.57
N THR A 31 5.65 6.94 8.78
CA THR A 31 4.31 7.26 9.25
C THR A 31 3.44 5.99 9.31
N PRO A 32 2.38 5.95 10.14
CA PRO A 32 1.45 4.82 10.15
C PRO A 32 0.88 4.48 8.76
N ALA A 33 0.65 5.48 7.91
CA ALA A 33 0.21 5.27 6.53
C ALA A 33 1.28 4.60 5.67
N GLN A 34 2.55 4.99 5.85
CA GLN A 34 3.67 4.36 5.15
C GLN A 34 3.89 2.93 5.62
N ASP A 35 3.76 2.65 6.92
CA ASP A 35 3.87 1.29 7.46
C ASP A 35 2.76 0.39 6.92
N ALA A 36 1.52 0.86 6.91
CA ALA A 36 0.38 0.18 6.32
C ALA A 36 0.58 -0.09 4.82
N PHE A 37 1.13 0.89 4.09
CA PHE A 37 1.45 0.71 2.67
C PHE A 37 2.58 -0.30 2.44
N ASN A 38 3.61 -0.30 3.28
CA ASN A 38 4.67 -1.32 3.22
C ASN A 38 4.10 -2.71 3.51
N LYS A 39 3.16 -2.82 4.45
CA LYS A 39 2.46 -4.08 4.74
C LYS A 39 1.66 -4.60 3.55
N LEU A 40 1.00 -3.73 2.78
CA LEU A 40 0.33 -4.12 1.53
C LEU A 40 1.31 -4.65 0.48
N LYS A 41 2.52 -4.10 0.39
CA LYS A 41 3.55 -4.60 -0.54
C LYS A 41 3.98 -6.03 -0.23
N GLU A 42 3.93 -6.45 1.04
CA GLU A 42 4.24 -7.83 1.44
C GLU A 42 3.23 -8.85 0.91
N LEU A 43 2.04 -8.40 0.47
CA LEU A 43 1.04 -9.26 -0.14
C LEU A 43 1.39 -9.69 -1.57
N ALA A 44 2.37 -9.07 -2.22
CA ALA A 44 2.71 -9.38 -3.62
C ALA A 44 2.77 -10.88 -3.88
N GLY A 45 2.09 -11.33 -4.93
CA GLY A 45 1.92 -12.74 -5.28
C GLY A 45 0.47 -13.13 -5.51
N GLU A 46 0.26 -14.42 -5.74
CA GLU A 46 -1.05 -15.03 -6.02
C GLU A 46 -1.60 -15.68 -4.75
N TRP A 47 -2.90 -15.51 -4.53
CA TRP A 47 -3.63 -16.00 -3.37
C TRP A 47 -4.87 -16.76 -3.82
N HIS A 48 -5.12 -17.91 -3.20
CA HIS A 48 -6.26 -18.76 -3.47
C HIS A 48 -7.10 -18.99 -2.23
N GLY A 49 -8.39 -19.17 -2.40
CA GLY A 49 -9.28 -19.47 -1.29
C GLY A 49 -10.74 -19.39 -1.63
N ARG A 50 -11.55 -18.86 -0.72
CA ARG A 50 -13.00 -18.81 -0.83
C ARG A 50 -13.52 -17.38 -0.69
N ALA A 51 -14.54 -17.06 -1.49
CA ALA A 51 -15.35 -15.85 -1.34
C ALA A 51 -16.74 -16.21 -0.81
N GLY A 52 -17.22 -15.47 0.18
CA GLY A 52 -18.48 -15.75 0.87
C GLY A 52 -18.27 -16.57 2.13
N ASP A 53 -18.75 -17.80 2.13
CA ASP A 53 -18.54 -18.74 3.24
C ASP A 53 -17.13 -19.35 3.18
N ARG A 54 -16.54 -19.63 4.36
CA ARG A 54 -15.16 -20.15 4.45
C ARG A 54 -15.02 -21.55 3.86
N GLU A 55 -16.03 -22.39 3.96
CA GLU A 55 -15.98 -23.79 3.54
C GLU A 55 -16.73 -24.01 2.21
N LYS A 56 -17.88 -23.35 2.06
CA LYS A 56 -18.82 -23.56 0.95
C LYS A 56 -18.86 -22.40 -0.04
N GLY A 57 -18.10 -21.32 0.22
CA GLY A 57 -18.01 -20.17 -0.65
C GLY A 57 -17.45 -20.53 -2.03
N MET A 58 -17.65 -19.65 -3.00
CA MET A 58 -17.08 -19.83 -4.35
C MET A 58 -15.56 -19.74 -4.31
N GLU A 59 -14.89 -20.42 -5.23
CA GLU A 59 -13.44 -20.30 -5.38
C GLU A 59 -13.06 -18.88 -5.76
N ALA A 60 -12.00 -18.39 -5.13
CA ALA A 60 -11.49 -17.06 -5.36
C ALA A 60 -9.97 -17.09 -5.58
N THR A 61 -9.54 -16.42 -6.63
CA THR A 61 -8.14 -16.07 -6.85
C THR A 61 -8.02 -14.57 -6.72
N VAL A 62 -6.98 -14.13 -6.00
CA VAL A 62 -6.61 -12.72 -5.84
C VAL A 62 -5.12 -12.57 -6.13
N ILE A 63 -4.75 -11.57 -6.92
CA ILE A 63 -3.36 -11.27 -7.24
C ILE A 63 -3.01 -9.89 -6.71
N TYR A 64 -1.95 -9.82 -5.91
CA TYR A 64 -1.36 -8.55 -5.49
C TYR A 64 -0.06 -8.29 -6.24
N LYS A 65 0.11 -7.09 -6.76
CA LYS A 65 1.30 -6.66 -7.50
C LYS A 65 1.72 -5.26 -7.10
N THR A 66 2.99 -5.10 -6.72
CA THR A 66 3.59 -3.77 -6.59
C THR A 66 3.93 -3.25 -7.99
N THR A 67 3.50 -2.03 -8.29
CA THR A 67 3.65 -1.37 -9.60
C THR A 67 4.01 0.10 -9.45
N ALA A 68 4.06 0.86 -10.57
CA ALA A 68 4.40 2.29 -10.57
C ALA A 68 5.71 2.58 -9.79
N ALA A 69 6.78 1.84 -10.08
CA ALA A 69 8.08 1.95 -9.40
C ALA A 69 7.99 1.85 -7.86
N GLY A 70 7.05 1.03 -7.34
CA GLY A 70 6.87 0.83 -5.91
C GLY A 70 5.89 1.80 -5.24
N ASN A 71 5.25 2.68 -6.00
CA ASN A 71 4.33 3.70 -5.46
C ASN A 71 2.86 3.26 -5.41
N THR A 72 2.53 2.07 -5.94
CA THR A 72 1.17 1.55 -5.96
C THR A 72 1.18 0.04 -5.74
N VAL A 73 0.23 -0.45 -4.98
CA VAL A 73 -0.12 -1.88 -4.92
C VAL A 73 -1.43 -2.08 -5.65
N MET A 74 -1.43 -2.96 -6.63
CA MET A 74 -2.62 -3.38 -7.37
C MET A 74 -3.09 -4.72 -6.82
N GLU A 75 -4.35 -4.81 -6.46
CA GLU A 75 -5.08 -6.04 -6.17
C GLU A 75 -6.00 -6.35 -7.33
N THR A 76 -5.94 -7.55 -7.86
CA THR A 76 -6.89 -8.05 -8.87
C THR A 76 -7.69 -9.18 -8.26
N LEU A 77 -9.00 -8.98 -8.13
CA LEU A 77 -9.97 -9.96 -7.66
C LEU A 77 -10.54 -10.71 -8.87
N PHE A 78 -10.61 -12.04 -8.80
CA PHE A 78 -11.14 -12.91 -9.86
C PHE A 78 -10.49 -12.69 -11.24
N PRO A 79 -9.14 -12.72 -11.33
CA PRO A 79 -8.42 -12.41 -12.55
C PRO A 79 -8.86 -13.26 -13.74
N GLY A 80 -9.05 -12.63 -14.92
CA GLY A 80 -9.43 -13.29 -16.16
C GLY A 80 -10.90 -13.74 -16.25
N THR A 81 -11.74 -13.37 -15.28
CA THR A 81 -13.18 -13.69 -15.30
C THR A 81 -14.03 -12.47 -15.68
N THR A 82 -15.30 -12.68 -15.96
CA THR A 82 -16.27 -11.58 -16.18
C THR A 82 -16.56 -10.75 -14.93
N HIS A 83 -16.12 -11.21 -13.77
CA HIS A 83 -16.25 -10.53 -12.48
C HIS A 83 -14.92 -9.96 -11.98
N GLU A 84 -13.93 -9.85 -12.87
CA GLU A 84 -12.65 -9.24 -12.50
C GLU A 84 -12.84 -7.81 -12.01
N MET A 85 -12.24 -7.51 -10.86
CA MET A 85 -12.22 -6.17 -10.27
C MET A 85 -10.80 -5.81 -9.87
N VAL A 86 -10.48 -4.52 -9.86
CA VAL A 86 -9.16 -4.03 -9.50
C VAL A 86 -9.26 -3.04 -8.35
N THR A 87 -8.35 -3.15 -7.39
CA THR A 87 -8.16 -2.13 -6.35
C THR A 87 -6.72 -1.60 -6.42
N MET A 88 -6.59 -0.28 -6.45
CA MET A 88 -5.29 0.41 -6.43
C MET A 88 -5.10 1.07 -5.07
N TYR A 89 -4.04 0.67 -4.34
CA TYR A 89 -3.63 1.25 -3.06
C TYR A 89 -2.43 2.15 -3.27
N TYR A 90 -2.46 3.37 -2.76
CA TYR A 90 -1.41 4.36 -2.92
C TYR A 90 -1.42 5.40 -1.80
N LEU A 91 -0.32 6.15 -1.66
CA LEU A 91 -0.26 7.28 -0.74
C LEU A 91 -0.69 8.57 -1.44
N GLU A 92 -1.61 9.30 -0.83
CA GLU A 92 -2.10 10.61 -1.26
C GLU A 92 -1.98 11.57 -0.08
N ASP A 93 -1.16 12.60 -0.21
CA ASP A 93 -0.93 13.63 0.83
C ASP A 93 -0.64 13.02 2.23
N GLY A 94 0.21 11.99 2.26
CA GLY A 94 0.59 11.30 3.50
C GLY A 94 -0.47 10.36 4.09
N LYS A 95 -1.57 10.11 3.38
CA LYS A 95 -2.64 9.18 3.75
C LYS A 95 -2.60 7.95 2.84
N LEU A 96 -2.84 6.77 3.38
CA LEU A 96 -3.05 5.59 2.56
C LEU A 96 -4.51 5.57 2.07
N VAL A 97 -4.67 5.56 0.76
CA VAL A 97 -5.96 5.58 0.06
C VAL A 97 -6.05 4.37 -0.87
N LEU A 98 -7.26 3.91 -1.12
CA LEU A 98 -7.55 2.96 -2.19
C LEU A 98 -8.62 3.52 -3.14
N THR A 99 -8.56 3.08 -4.40
CA THR A 99 -9.64 3.20 -5.39
C THR A 99 -10.01 1.81 -5.86
N HIS A 100 -11.25 1.40 -5.67
CA HIS A 100 -11.76 0.10 -6.10
C HIS A 100 -12.56 0.26 -7.41
N TYR A 101 -12.14 -0.42 -8.46
CA TYR A 101 -12.84 -0.47 -9.76
C TYR A 101 -13.81 -1.63 -9.72
N CYS A 102 -15.05 -1.32 -9.36
CA CYS A 102 -16.09 -2.29 -9.06
C CYS A 102 -16.82 -2.78 -10.30
N ALA A 103 -17.20 -4.06 -10.32
CA ALA A 103 -18.09 -4.63 -11.35
C ALA A 103 -19.48 -3.96 -11.37
N ALA A 104 -19.86 -3.22 -10.33
CA ALA A 104 -21.07 -2.38 -10.31
C ALA A 104 -20.94 -1.11 -11.18
N GLY A 105 -19.79 -0.88 -11.84
CA GLY A 105 -19.56 0.25 -12.75
C GLY A 105 -19.16 1.55 -12.06
N ASN A 106 -18.92 1.55 -10.75
CA ASN A 106 -18.44 2.70 -9.99
C ASN A 106 -17.04 2.49 -9.43
N GLN A 107 -16.42 3.60 -8.97
CA GLN A 107 -15.06 3.60 -8.46
C GLN A 107 -15.01 4.24 -7.07
N PRO A 108 -15.50 3.56 -6.00
CA PRO A 108 -15.41 4.07 -4.65
C PRO A 108 -13.95 4.24 -4.22
N ARG A 109 -13.68 5.36 -3.55
CA ARG A 109 -12.42 5.67 -2.89
C ARG A 109 -12.60 5.55 -1.39
N MET A 110 -11.60 4.99 -0.72
CA MET A 110 -11.59 4.82 0.73
C MET A 110 -10.23 5.24 1.28
N ALA A 111 -10.19 5.76 2.49
CA ALA A 111 -8.96 6.09 3.20
C ALA A 111 -8.79 5.20 4.43
N LEU A 112 -7.53 4.92 4.76
CA LEU A 112 -7.16 4.21 5.99
C LEU A 112 -7.69 4.97 7.20
N THR A 113 -8.34 4.26 8.12
CA THR A 113 -8.90 4.84 9.34
C THR A 113 -7.93 4.72 10.52
N LYS A 114 -8.23 5.41 11.62
CA LYS A 114 -7.51 5.30 12.89
C LYS A 114 -7.72 3.94 13.59
N LYS A 115 -8.60 3.07 13.08
CA LYS A 115 -8.83 1.71 13.59
C LYS A 115 -7.83 0.69 13.05
N ALA A 116 -6.99 1.08 12.09
CA ALA A 116 -5.96 0.21 11.55
C ALA A 116 -4.95 -0.15 12.65
N THR A 117 -4.52 -1.41 12.61
CA THR A 117 -3.46 -1.98 13.46
C THR A 117 -2.42 -2.68 12.57
N PRO A 118 -1.28 -3.14 13.10
CA PRO A 118 -0.34 -3.94 12.32
C PRO A 118 -0.95 -5.21 11.71
N GLU A 119 -1.99 -5.77 12.35
CA GLU A 119 -2.68 -7.01 11.93
C GLU A 119 -3.91 -6.74 11.06
N MET A 120 -4.40 -5.49 10.99
CA MET A 120 -5.62 -5.17 10.26
C MET A 120 -5.60 -3.77 9.68
N LEU A 121 -5.72 -3.66 8.37
CA LEU A 121 -6.01 -2.39 7.71
C LEU A 121 -7.52 -2.21 7.62
N ASP A 122 -8.01 -1.04 8.02
CA ASP A 122 -9.42 -0.68 8.00
C ASP A 122 -9.59 0.60 7.17
N PHE A 123 -10.39 0.51 6.11
CA PHE A 123 -10.63 1.60 5.17
C PHE A 123 -12.10 2.01 5.19
N ASN A 124 -12.37 3.30 5.03
CA ASN A 124 -13.73 3.82 4.97
C ASN A 124 -13.90 4.81 3.81
N PHE A 125 -15.09 4.87 3.27
CA PHE A 125 -15.48 5.66 2.10
C PHE A 125 -15.22 7.16 2.28
N ILE A 126 -14.57 7.76 1.27
CA ILE A 126 -14.28 9.19 1.20
C ILE A 126 -14.85 9.85 -0.06
N GLY A 127 -15.47 9.09 -0.96
CA GLY A 127 -16.01 9.56 -2.24
C GLY A 127 -15.75 8.56 -3.35
N GLY A 128 -15.93 8.96 -4.59
CA GLY A 128 -15.64 8.09 -5.74
C GLY A 128 -16.26 8.59 -7.03
N ALA A 129 -15.86 7.98 -8.16
CA ALA A 129 -16.46 8.25 -9.45
C ALA A 129 -17.69 7.36 -9.67
N ASN A 130 -18.66 7.87 -10.45
CA ASN A 130 -19.96 7.22 -10.73
C ASN A 130 -20.75 6.90 -9.45
N ILE A 131 -20.61 7.75 -8.42
CA ILE A 131 -21.35 7.73 -7.15
C ILE A 131 -21.82 9.17 -6.91
N SER A 132 -23.07 9.46 -7.23
CA SER A 132 -23.63 10.80 -7.11
C SER A 132 -24.02 11.15 -5.68
N SER A 133 -24.32 10.13 -4.88
CA SER A 133 -24.81 10.24 -3.51
C SER A 133 -24.34 9.07 -2.65
N ARG A 134 -24.20 9.28 -1.35
CA ARG A 134 -23.90 8.20 -0.39
C ARG A 134 -25.03 7.15 -0.29
N ARG A 135 -26.16 7.39 -0.92
CA ARG A 135 -27.27 6.44 -1.02
C ARG A 135 -27.12 5.46 -2.20
N ASP A 136 -26.32 5.84 -3.20
CA ASP A 136 -26.07 4.97 -4.35
C ASP A 136 -25.32 3.71 -3.88
N GLY A 137 -25.57 2.58 -4.57
CA GLY A 137 -24.92 1.30 -4.23
C GLY A 137 -23.43 1.35 -4.44
N HIS A 138 -22.63 1.09 -3.41
CA HIS A 138 -21.17 1.09 -3.52
C HIS A 138 -20.50 0.30 -2.41
N MET A 139 -19.25 -0.15 -2.63
CA MET A 139 -18.38 -0.62 -1.56
C MET A 139 -17.98 0.56 -0.67
N HIS A 140 -18.36 0.50 0.61
CA HIS A 140 -18.25 1.61 1.57
C HIS A 140 -17.09 1.45 2.56
N ALA A 141 -16.76 0.24 2.91
CA ALA A 141 -15.65 -0.06 3.81
C ALA A 141 -14.93 -1.33 3.37
N ALA A 142 -13.64 -1.39 3.65
CA ALA A 142 -12.82 -2.57 3.40
C ALA A 142 -11.93 -2.84 4.61
N ARG A 143 -11.76 -4.10 4.98
CA ARG A 143 -10.85 -4.55 6.02
C ARG A 143 -9.98 -5.67 5.49
N LEU A 144 -8.67 -5.56 5.68
CA LEU A 144 -7.70 -6.59 5.36
C LEU A 144 -7.05 -7.05 6.67
N ARG A 145 -7.28 -8.30 7.05
CA ARG A 145 -6.72 -8.90 8.27
C ARG A 145 -5.60 -9.88 7.89
N PHE A 146 -4.41 -9.60 8.36
CA PHE A 146 -3.23 -10.44 8.15
C PHE A 146 -3.21 -11.56 9.18
N ILE A 147 -3.42 -12.80 8.73
CA ILE A 147 -3.40 -14.00 9.57
C ILE A 147 -2.03 -14.69 9.39
N GLY A 148 -1.01 -14.10 10.00
CA GLY A 148 0.37 -14.51 9.79
C GLY A 148 0.89 -14.13 8.39
N LYS A 149 1.87 -14.90 7.89
CA LYS A 149 2.59 -14.59 6.64
C LYS A 149 1.82 -15.00 5.37
N ASP A 150 1.09 -16.11 5.43
CA ASP A 150 0.56 -16.80 4.26
C ASP A 150 -0.96 -16.98 4.30
N ALA A 151 -1.67 -16.27 5.20
CA ALA A 151 -3.11 -16.23 5.23
C ALA A 151 -3.63 -14.79 5.38
N LEU A 152 -4.66 -14.46 4.62
CA LEU A 152 -5.28 -13.16 4.55
C LEU A 152 -6.80 -13.33 4.58
N GLU A 153 -7.48 -12.53 5.38
CA GLU A 153 -8.91 -12.36 5.32
C GLU A 153 -9.24 -10.94 4.87
N SER A 154 -10.14 -10.78 3.92
CA SER A 154 -10.65 -9.46 3.58
C SER A 154 -12.17 -9.42 3.65
N GLU A 155 -12.69 -8.27 4.03
CA GLU A 155 -14.12 -7.99 4.12
C GLU A 155 -14.40 -6.67 3.41
N TRP A 156 -15.48 -6.65 2.60
CA TRP A 156 -15.95 -5.51 1.86
C TRP A 156 -17.42 -5.26 2.18
N ASP A 157 -17.73 -4.16 2.84
CA ASP A 157 -19.11 -3.79 3.18
C ASP A 157 -19.74 -3.03 2.02
N TYR A 158 -20.83 -3.56 1.49
CA TYR A 158 -21.64 -2.91 0.46
C TYR A 158 -22.77 -2.12 1.11
N PHE A 159 -22.94 -0.88 0.67
CA PHE A 159 -23.99 0.03 1.12
C PHE A 159 -24.96 0.30 -0.03
N GLN A 160 -26.24 0.41 0.33
CA GLN A 160 -27.33 0.84 -0.54
C GLN A 160 -28.29 1.68 0.31
N ASP A 161 -28.81 2.76 -0.19
CA ASP A 161 -29.69 3.70 0.52
C ASP A 161 -29.12 4.21 1.86
N GLY A 162 -27.79 4.39 1.90
CA GLY A 162 -27.05 4.86 3.06
C GLY A 162 -26.91 3.84 4.20
N LYS A 163 -27.23 2.56 3.95
CA LYS A 163 -27.16 1.48 4.93
C LYS A 163 -26.30 0.32 4.40
N LYS A 164 -25.61 -0.35 5.31
CA LYS A 164 -24.94 -1.60 4.98
C LYS A 164 -25.98 -2.68 4.71
N THR A 165 -25.92 -3.25 3.50
CA THR A 165 -26.86 -4.30 3.05
C THR A 165 -26.16 -5.65 2.87
N ASP A 166 -24.84 -5.65 2.68
CA ASP A 166 -24.09 -6.89 2.48
C ASP A 166 -22.63 -6.74 2.93
N THR A 167 -21.95 -7.89 3.15
CA THR A 167 -20.52 -7.98 3.40
C THR A 167 -19.95 -9.12 2.58
N LYS A 168 -19.07 -8.80 1.63
CA LYS A 168 -18.31 -9.78 0.86
C LYS A 168 -17.06 -10.15 1.64
N LYS A 169 -16.85 -11.43 1.92
CA LYS A 169 -15.70 -11.95 2.68
C LYS A 169 -14.83 -12.82 1.79
N PHE A 170 -13.52 -12.74 1.99
CA PHE A 170 -12.54 -13.59 1.34
C PHE A 170 -11.65 -14.23 2.41
N TYR A 171 -11.37 -15.51 2.24
CA TYR A 171 -10.50 -16.32 3.09
C TYR A 171 -9.40 -16.91 2.21
N LEU A 172 -8.22 -16.31 2.25
CA LEU A 172 -7.18 -16.53 1.26
C LEU A 172 -5.93 -17.14 1.90
N LYS A 173 -5.27 -18.01 1.15
CA LYS A 173 -3.92 -18.51 1.44
C LYS A 173 -3.01 -18.18 0.28
N ARG A 174 -1.77 -17.82 0.59
CA ARG A 174 -0.74 -17.57 -0.42
C ARG A 174 -0.49 -18.86 -1.22
N LYS A 175 -0.43 -18.75 -2.54
CA LYS A 175 0.00 -19.84 -3.40
C LYS A 175 1.46 -20.17 -3.09
N ALA A 176 1.76 -21.44 -2.84
CA ALA A 176 3.14 -21.90 -2.71
C ALA A 176 3.88 -21.69 -4.04
N SER A 177 5.12 -21.25 -3.94
CA SER A 177 6.03 -21.07 -5.08
C SER A 177 6.45 -22.40 -5.65
#